data_bb50d186032b092e335e17e5272f3632
#
_entry.id   bb50d186032b092e335e17e5272f3632
#
_cell.length_a   1.000
_cell.length_b   1.000
_cell.length_c   1.000
_cell.angle_alpha   90.00
_cell.angle_beta   90.00
_cell.angle_gamma   90.00
#
_symmetry.space_group_name_H-M   'P 1'
#
loop_
_entity.id
_entity.type
_entity.pdbx_description
1 polymer ?
#
loop_
_entity_poly.entity_id
_entity_poly.type
_entity_poly.pdbx_seq_one_letter_code
_entity_poly.pdbx_strand_id
1 'polypeptide(L)'
;MDIDALPTALLPRDTIRRLSRRSDARGALQLGTHLALLVATGLLVWASRGHPWLVPVLILHGIVLVFLFCALHESIHRTAFASRLLNDAVAWVCGALLILPPNYFRLFHFAHHRYTQDRARDPELALPAPATRAAYWWRVSGLPYWRERLQTTLRHALTGRVTEPFVPPERAAEVIREARMLWGCYLGIAAVSLYLQRADVLLYWIVPALFGQPFLRLFLLAEHSGCAFDDDMLANTRTTYTNAAVLLLTWRMPYHAEHHSFPSVPFHRLARVSAMLPSESRVTAPGYLALHRTLWRQLHRKQPTSC
;
A
#
# COMPACT_ATOMS: atom_id res chain seq x y z
N MET A 1 19.02 -3.43 -2.47
CA MET A 1 18.80 -4.86 -2.14
C MET A 1 19.74 -5.65 -3.01
N ASP A 2 20.58 -6.44 -2.39
CA ASP A 2 21.62 -7.18 -3.11
C ASP A 2 20.98 -8.41 -3.78
N ILE A 3 21.20 -8.59 -5.08
CA ILE A 3 20.64 -9.72 -5.86
C ILE A 3 21.18 -11.06 -5.34
N ASP A 4 22.34 -11.02 -4.65
CA ASP A 4 23.00 -12.21 -4.09
C ASP A 4 22.31 -12.75 -2.81
N ALA A 5 21.40 -11.99 -2.20
CA ALA A 5 20.64 -12.40 -1.02
C ALA A 5 19.25 -13.03 -1.35
N LEU A 6 18.92 -13.19 -2.64
CA LEU A 6 17.62 -13.76 -3.04
C LEU A 6 17.63 -15.30 -2.91
N PRO A 7 16.48 -15.93 -2.57
CA PRO A 7 16.38 -17.39 -2.48
C PRO A 7 16.58 -18.03 -3.86
N THR A 8 17.83 -18.31 -4.20
CA THR A 8 18.25 -18.98 -5.45
C THR A 8 17.69 -20.40 -5.58
N ALA A 9 17.11 -20.92 -4.51
CA ALA A 9 16.47 -22.24 -4.50
C ALA A 9 15.17 -22.29 -5.34
N LEU A 10 14.45 -21.15 -5.49
CA LEU A 10 13.13 -21.14 -6.18
C LEU A 10 13.26 -20.88 -7.69
N LEU A 11 14.14 -20.00 -8.11
CA LEU A 11 14.36 -19.66 -9.53
C LEU A 11 15.84 -19.42 -9.83
N PRO A 12 16.34 -19.84 -11.03
CA PRO A 12 17.72 -19.57 -11.44
C PRO A 12 18.05 -18.07 -11.47
N ARG A 13 19.26 -17.69 -11.05
CA ARG A 13 19.72 -16.28 -11.01
C ARG A 13 19.53 -15.54 -12.34
N ASP A 14 19.82 -16.17 -13.46
CA ASP A 14 19.66 -15.58 -14.79
C ASP A 14 18.19 -15.29 -15.12
N THR A 15 17.29 -16.15 -14.65
CA THR A 15 15.84 -15.94 -14.80
C THR A 15 15.38 -14.74 -13.98
N ILE A 16 15.81 -14.64 -12.72
CA ILE A 16 15.50 -13.49 -11.86
C ILE A 16 16.05 -12.20 -12.49
N ARG A 17 17.28 -12.20 -12.97
CA ARG A 17 17.90 -11.04 -13.65
C ARG A 17 17.12 -10.59 -14.89
N ARG A 18 16.63 -11.54 -15.72
CA ARG A 18 15.76 -11.23 -16.86
C ARG A 18 14.41 -10.66 -16.44
N LEU A 19 13.81 -11.23 -15.38
CA LEU A 19 12.52 -10.78 -14.85
C LEU A 19 12.63 -9.41 -14.16
N SER A 20 13.76 -9.08 -13.57
CA SER A 20 14.00 -7.78 -12.89
C SER A 20 14.25 -6.60 -13.84
N ARG A 21 14.18 -6.77 -15.16
CA ARG A 21 14.31 -5.67 -16.12
C ARG A 21 13.14 -4.71 -16.01
N ARG A 22 13.42 -3.48 -15.66
CA ARG A 22 12.47 -2.37 -15.51
C ARG A 22 12.17 -1.70 -16.85
N SER A 23 11.06 -0.94 -16.92
CA SER A 23 10.66 -0.26 -18.15
C SER A 23 9.87 1.01 -17.85
N ASP A 24 10.38 2.16 -18.31
CA ASP A 24 9.66 3.44 -18.19
C ASP A 24 8.36 3.41 -18.98
N ALA A 25 8.32 2.81 -20.16
CA ALA A 25 7.11 2.72 -20.97
C ALA A 25 5.99 1.91 -20.28
N ARG A 26 6.33 0.79 -19.62
CA ARG A 26 5.35 -0.01 -18.86
C ARG A 26 4.87 0.72 -17.63
N GLY A 27 5.78 1.38 -16.91
CA GLY A 27 5.42 2.23 -15.77
C GLY A 27 4.53 3.40 -16.17
N ALA A 28 4.90 4.11 -17.25
CA ALA A 28 4.13 5.24 -17.76
C ALA A 28 2.72 4.83 -18.25
N LEU A 29 2.60 3.70 -18.94
CA LEU A 29 1.30 3.17 -19.36
C LEU A 29 0.42 2.85 -18.15
N GLN A 30 0.96 2.17 -17.15
CA GLN A 30 0.22 1.80 -15.94
C GLN A 30 -0.19 3.04 -15.13
N LEU A 31 0.73 3.99 -14.91
CA LEU A 31 0.43 5.25 -14.21
C LEU A 31 -0.57 6.09 -15.02
N GLY A 32 -0.38 6.23 -16.33
CA GLY A 32 -1.29 6.96 -17.21
C GLY A 32 -2.70 6.40 -17.18
N THR A 33 -2.85 5.07 -17.18
CA THR A 33 -4.15 4.41 -17.02
C THR A 33 -4.78 4.71 -15.65
N HIS A 34 -4.00 4.66 -14.58
CA HIS A 34 -4.49 4.99 -13.23
C HIS A 34 -4.93 6.46 -13.14
N LEU A 35 -4.12 7.38 -13.67
CA LEU A 35 -4.45 8.81 -13.70
C LEU A 35 -5.69 9.09 -14.57
N ALA A 36 -5.84 8.40 -15.71
CA ALA A 36 -7.04 8.50 -16.54
C ALA A 36 -8.31 8.07 -15.79
N LEU A 37 -8.23 6.98 -15.00
CA LEU A 37 -9.32 6.58 -14.11
C LEU A 37 -9.60 7.63 -13.04
N LEU A 38 -8.55 8.21 -12.45
CA LEU A 38 -8.70 9.27 -11.44
C LEU A 38 -9.36 10.51 -12.03
N VAL A 39 -8.97 10.94 -13.22
CA VAL A 39 -9.60 12.05 -13.94
C VAL A 39 -11.05 11.73 -14.28
N ALA A 40 -11.33 10.56 -14.85
CA ALA A 40 -12.69 10.15 -15.21
C ALA A 40 -13.61 10.12 -13.99
N THR A 41 -13.18 9.54 -12.87
CA THR A 41 -13.96 9.53 -11.64
C THR A 41 -14.07 10.91 -11.01
N GLY A 42 -13.07 11.79 -11.13
CA GLY A 42 -13.14 13.19 -10.72
C GLY A 42 -14.18 13.98 -11.55
N LEU A 43 -14.25 13.76 -12.87
CA LEU A 43 -15.30 14.34 -13.72
C LEU A 43 -16.69 13.83 -13.33
N LEU A 44 -16.81 12.56 -12.94
CA LEU A 44 -18.07 12.03 -12.41
C LEU A 44 -18.45 12.72 -11.08
N VAL A 45 -17.49 12.97 -10.17
CA VAL A 45 -17.73 13.76 -8.95
C VAL A 45 -18.24 15.15 -9.32
N TRP A 46 -17.62 15.81 -10.29
CA TRP A 46 -18.05 17.12 -10.76
C TRP A 46 -19.48 17.10 -11.30
N ALA A 47 -19.81 16.13 -12.13
CA ALA A 47 -21.14 15.98 -12.74
C ALA A 47 -22.22 15.56 -11.72
N SER A 48 -21.83 14.93 -10.61
CA SER A 48 -22.75 14.43 -9.58
C SER A 48 -23.06 15.46 -8.49
N ARG A 49 -22.47 16.66 -8.55
CA ARG A 49 -22.73 17.70 -7.55
C ARG A 49 -24.21 18.11 -7.54
N GLY A 50 -24.79 18.13 -6.34
CA GLY A 50 -26.22 18.43 -6.19
C GLY A 50 -27.17 17.24 -6.42
N HIS A 51 -26.63 16.05 -6.73
CA HIS A 51 -27.41 14.84 -6.95
C HIS A 51 -27.16 13.78 -5.88
N PRO A 52 -28.14 12.88 -5.61
CA PRO A 52 -27.96 11.77 -4.65
C PRO A 52 -26.82 10.81 -5.01
N TRP A 53 -26.42 10.77 -6.27
CA TRP A 53 -25.30 9.95 -6.76
C TRP A 53 -23.93 10.44 -6.34
N LEU A 54 -23.80 11.60 -5.72
CA LEU A 54 -22.52 12.13 -5.29
C LEU A 54 -21.81 11.17 -4.33
N VAL A 55 -22.50 10.60 -3.34
CA VAL A 55 -21.88 9.71 -2.35
C VAL A 55 -21.29 8.45 -2.97
N PRO A 56 -22.01 7.62 -3.75
CA PRO A 56 -21.42 6.46 -4.41
C PRO A 56 -20.28 6.83 -5.38
N VAL A 57 -20.37 7.99 -6.03
CA VAL A 57 -19.28 8.46 -6.92
C VAL A 57 -18.05 8.89 -6.11
N LEU A 58 -18.22 9.52 -4.95
CA LEU A 58 -17.11 9.84 -4.03
C LEU A 58 -16.42 8.56 -3.52
N ILE A 59 -17.19 7.50 -3.24
CA ILE A 59 -16.61 6.20 -2.87
C ILE A 59 -15.79 5.64 -4.02
N LEU A 60 -16.31 5.63 -5.24
CA LEU A 60 -15.61 5.15 -6.43
C LEU A 60 -14.32 5.94 -6.67
N HIS A 61 -14.41 7.28 -6.64
CA HIS A 61 -13.24 8.15 -6.79
C HIS A 61 -12.22 7.91 -5.67
N GLY A 62 -12.69 7.73 -4.44
CA GLY A 62 -11.87 7.41 -3.28
C GLY A 62 -11.14 6.07 -3.41
N ILE A 63 -11.80 5.04 -3.95
CA ILE A 63 -11.14 3.76 -4.25
C ILE A 63 -9.99 3.99 -5.23
N VAL A 64 -10.23 4.65 -6.36
CA VAL A 64 -9.18 4.93 -7.34
C VAL A 64 -8.04 5.74 -6.71
N LEU A 65 -8.37 6.76 -5.91
CA LEU A 65 -7.40 7.62 -5.24
C LEU A 65 -6.50 6.84 -4.27
N VAL A 66 -7.07 6.06 -3.36
CA VAL A 66 -6.27 5.39 -2.32
C VAL A 66 -5.42 4.25 -2.87
N PHE A 67 -5.82 3.65 -4.00
CA PHE A 67 -5.00 2.64 -4.67
C PHE A 67 -3.79 3.21 -5.42
N LEU A 68 -3.57 4.53 -5.44
CA LEU A 68 -2.27 5.15 -5.70
C LEU A 68 -1.20 4.67 -4.68
N PHE A 69 -1.63 4.04 -3.58
CA PHE A 69 -0.76 3.29 -2.69
C PHE A 69 0.08 2.25 -3.44
N CYS A 70 -0.48 1.54 -4.41
CA CYS A 70 0.27 0.56 -5.18
C CYS A 70 1.31 1.21 -6.11
N ALA A 71 1.03 2.41 -6.63
CA ALA A 71 2.02 3.20 -7.37
C ALA A 71 3.16 3.68 -6.46
N LEU A 72 2.83 4.15 -5.24
CA LEU A 72 3.80 4.50 -4.21
C LEU A 72 4.67 3.30 -3.86
N HIS A 73 4.05 2.15 -3.57
CA HIS A 73 4.70 0.90 -3.19
C HIS A 73 5.73 0.44 -4.24
N GLU A 74 5.33 0.33 -5.50
CA GLU A 74 6.24 -0.01 -6.60
C GLU A 74 7.37 1.01 -6.78
N SER A 75 7.06 2.29 -6.57
CA SER A 75 8.03 3.37 -6.74
C SER A 75 9.07 3.39 -5.62
N ILE A 76 8.72 3.07 -4.37
CA ILE A 76 9.71 2.96 -3.28
C ILE A 76 10.63 1.76 -3.48
N HIS A 77 10.19 0.68 -4.14
CA HIS A 77 11.05 -0.42 -4.59
C HIS A 77 11.92 -0.04 -5.79
N ARG A 78 11.60 1.07 -6.46
CA ARG A 78 12.23 1.49 -7.73
C ARG A 78 12.05 0.45 -8.83
N THR A 79 10.89 -0.18 -8.86
CA THR A 79 10.49 -1.20 -9.84
C THR A 79 9.40 -0.69 -10.79
N ALA A 80 8.69 0.39 -10.44
CA ALA A 80 7.68 1.00 -11.29
C ALA A 80 8.26 1.49 -12.63
N PHE A 81 9.44 2.09 -12.59
CA PHE A 81 10.14 2.68 -13.75
C PHE A 81 11.61 2.25 -13.76
N ALA A 82 12.25 2.33 -14.95
CA ALA A 82 13.68 2.21 -15.07
C ALA A 82 14.38 3.48 -14.53
N SER A 83 13.81 4.65 -14.81
CA SER A 83 14.28 5.95 -14.32
C SER A 83 14.09 6.08 -12.80
N ARG A 84 15.20 6.39 -12.10
CA ARG A 84 15.16 6.67 -10.65
C ARG A 84 14.33 7.91 -10.34
N LEU A 85 14.48 8.97 -11.16
CA LEU A 85 13.78 10.23 -10.97
C LEU A 85 12.26 10.05 -11.07
N LEU A 86 11.77 9.24 -12.02
CA LEU A 86 10.34 8.96 -12.15
C LEU A 86 9.82 8.19 -10.93
N ASN A 87 10.56 7.18 -10.44
CA ASN A 87 10.17 6.49 -9.21
C ASN A 87 10.09 7.46 -8.02
N ASP A 88 11.11 8.29 -7.81
CA ASP A 88 11.16 9.21 -6.67
C ASP A 88 10.04 10.29 -6.79
N ALA A 89 9.76 10.82 -7.98
CA ALA A 89 8.70 11.80 -8.21
C ALA A 89 7.29 11.21 -7.98
N VAL A 90 7.02 10.03 -8.56
CA VAL A 90 5.73 9.34 -8.37
C VAL A 90 5.52 8.96 -6.91
N ALA A 91 6.56 8.46 -6.24
CA ALA A 91 6.50 8.16 -4.81
C ALA A 91 6.14 9.40 -3.97
N TRP A 92 6.71 10.56 -4.27
CA TRP A 92 6.40 11.81 -3.58
C TRP A 92 4.95 12.26 -3.78
N VAL A 93 4.47 12.28 -5.02
CA VAL A 93 3.08 12.69 -5.30
C VAL A 93 2.08 11.75 -4.64
N CYS A 94 2.25 10.44 -4.83
CA CYS A 94 1.36 9.44 -4.22
C CYS A 94 1.46 9.45 -2.69
N GLY A 95 2.66 9.58 -2.15
CA GLY A 95 2.89 9.67 -0.70
C GLY A 95 2.24 10.90 -0.08
N ALA A 96 2.29 12.06 -0.76
CA ALA A 96 1.61 13.27 -0.32
C ALA A 96 0.09 13.10 -0.29
N LEU A 97 -0.51 12.46 -1.31
CA LEU A 97 -1.96 12.20 -1.34
C LEU A 97 -2.42 11.26 -0.21
N LEU A 98 -1.54 10.38 0.29
CA LEU A 98 -1.84 9.34 1.28
C LEU A 98 -1.29 9.63 2.68
N ILE A 99 -0.69 10.79 2.92
CA ILE A 99 0.00 11.18 4.17
C ILE A 99 1.07 10.14 4.55
N LEU A 100 1.79 9.65 3.55
CA LEU A 100 2.78 8.58 3.69
C LEU A 100 4.09 8.98 3.00
N PRO A 101 4.95 9.75 3.68
CA PRO A 101 6.23 10.22 3.14
C PRO A 101 7.06 9.05 2.58
N PRO A 102 7.57 9.14 1.33
CA PRO A 102 8.11 7.96 0.64
C PRO A 102 9.39 7.38 1.26
N ASN A 103 10.29 8.20 1.81
CA ASN A 103 11.49 7.67 2.46
C ASN A 103 11.16 7.00 3.81
N TYR A 104 10.25 7.60 4.59
CA TYR A 104 9.73 6.96 5.80
C TYR A 104 9.07 5.62 5.45
N PHE A 105 8.18 5.61 4.45
CA PHE A 105 7.50 4.38 4.03
C PHE A 105 8.47 3.35 3.47
N ARG A 106 9.49 3.77 2.75
CA ARG A 106 10.54 2.88 2.26
C ARG A 106 11.28 2.17 3.40
N LEU A 107 11.66 2.88 4.45
CA LEU A 107 12.32 2.31 5.63
C LEU A 107 11.40 1.31 6.34
N PHE A 108 10.14 1.68 6.56
CA PHE A 108 9.11 0.82 7.12
C PHE A 108 8.95 -0.46 6.30
N HIS A 109 8.73 -0.31 5.00
CA HIS A 109 8.40 -1.41 4.11
C HIS A 109 9.59 -2.36 3.86
N PHE A 110 10.81 -1.84 3.81
CA PHE A 110 12.00 -2.68 3.69
C PHE A 110 12.33 -3.43 4.99
N ALA A 111 11.97 -2.87 6.15
CA ALA A 111 12.02 -3.61 7.41
C ALA A 111 10.96 -4.73 7.43
N HIS A 112 9.73 -4.44 6.95
CA HIS A 112 8.69 -5.43 6.76
C HIS A 112 9.14 -6.58 5.84
N HIS A 113 9.68 -6.30 4.65
CA HIS A 113 10.21 -7.34 3.75
C HIS A 113 11.32 -8.18 4.38
N ARG A 114 12.17 -7.57 5.21
CA ARG A 114 13.27 -8.29 5.88
C ARG A 114 12.77 -9.19 7.00
N TYR A 115 11.71 -8.79 7.68
CA TYR A 115 11.22 -9.41 8.90
C TYR A 115 9.75 -9.84 8.80
N THR A 116 9.27 -10.07 7.59
CA THR A 116 7.86 -10.45 7.33
C THR A 116 7.39 -11.53 8.29
N GLN A 117 6.32 -11.24 9.06
CA GLN A 117 5.72 -12.11 10.08
C GLN A 117 6.62 -12.41 11.31
N ASP A 118 7.78 -11.77 11.45
CA ASP A 118 8.53 -11.81 12.71
C ASP A 118 7.83 -10.92 13.75
N ARG A 119 7.32 -11.53 14.81
CA ARG A 119 6.52 -10.84 15.84
C ARG A 119 7.25 -9.73 16.58
N ALA A 120 8.58 -9.78 16.63
CA ALA A 120 9.40 -8.81 17.35
C ALA A 120 9.88 -7.65 16.45
N ARG A 121 10.07 -7.91 15.15
CA ARG A 121 10.80 -7.01 14.25
C ARG A 121 9.98 -6.50 13.07
N ASP A 122 8.89 -7.19 12.69
CA ASP A 122 8.04 -6.74 11.59
C ASP A 122 7.20 -5.51 12.02
N PRO A 123 7.44 -4.33 11.43
CA PRO A 123 6.70 -3.12 11.82
C PRO A 123 5.21 -3.18 11.45
N GLU A 124 4.78 -4.04 10.53
CA GLU A 124 3.35 -4.24 10.23
C GLU A 124 2.60 -4.95 11.36
N LEU A 125 3.29 -5.73 12.17
CA LEU A 125 2.74 -6.41 13.33
C LEU A 125 2.68 -5.53 14.59
N ALA A 126 3.16 -4.30 14.56
CA ALA A 126 3.03 -3.34 15.66
C ALA A 126 1.56 -3.11 16.06
N LEU A 127 0.64 -3.20 15.11
CA LEU A 127 -0.79 -3.29 15.38
C LEU A 127 -1.23 -4.76 15.33
N PRO A 128 -1.65 -5.34 16.47
CA PRO A 128 -2.04 -6.75 16.53
C PRO A 128 -3.20 -7.05 15.57
N ALA A 129 -3.23 -8.27 15.04
CA ALA A 129 -4.33 -8.73 14.20
C ALA A 129 -5.67 -8.56 14.94
N PRO A 130 -6.77 -8.19 14.25
CA PRO A 130 -8.07 -8.04 14.89
C PRO A 130 -8.52 -9.34 15.54
N ALA A 131 -8.76 -9.32 16.85
CA ALA A 131 -9.23 -10.48 17.60
C ALA A 131 -10.76 -10.57 17.65
N THR A 132 -11.47 -9.45 17.44
CA THR A 132 -12.93 -9.36 17.49
C THR A 132 -13.49 -8.74 16.20
N ARG A 133 -14.79 -8.91 15.97
CA ARG A 133 -15.50 -8.26 14.87
C ARG A 133 -15.45 -6.73 14.94
N ALA A 134 -15.58 -6.17 16.13
CA ALA A 134 -15.49 -4.73 16.34
C ALA A 134 -14.09 -4.22 15.99
N ALA A 135 -13.02 -4.91 16.45
CA ALA A 135 -11.64 -4.57 16.11
C ALA A 135 -11.36 -4.70 14.59
N TYR A 136 -11.96 -5.70 13.94
CA TYR A 136 -11.86 -5.86 12.50
C TYR A 136 -12.47 -4.66 11.75
N TRP A 137 -13.72 -4.28 12.06
CA TRP A 137 -14.36 -3.13 11.42
C TRP A 137 -13.69 -1.81 11.77
N TRP A 138 -13.20 -1.67 13.01
CA TRP A 138 -12.38 -0.52 13.39
C TRP A 138 -11.12 -0.41 12.52
N ARG A 139 -10.42 -1.52 12.29
CA ARG A 139 -9.25 -1.53 11.40
C ARG A 139 -9.61 -1.24 9.95
N VAL A 140 -10.69 -1.87 9.45
CA VAL A 140 -11.17 -1.68 8.07
C VAL A 140 -11.66 -0.26 7.83
N SER A 141 -12.22 0.44 8.82
CA SER A 141 -12.66 1.84 8.67
C SER A 141 -11.54 2.79 8.18
N GLY A 142 -10.28 2.42 8.37
CA GLY A 142 -9.13 3.26 8.04
C GLY A 142 -8.89 4.42 9.01
N LEU A 143 -9.78 4.66 9.99
CA LEU A 143 -9.61 5.72 10.98
C LEU A 143 -8.33 5.57 11.81
N PRO A 144 -7.96 4.34 12.30
CA PRO A 144 -6.69 4.14 12.98
C PRO A 144 -5.48 4.52 12.11
N TYR A 145 -5.52 4.19 10.82
CA TYR A 145 -4.46 4.54 9.88
C TYR A 145 -4.31 6.06 9.74
N TRP A 146 -5.40 6.79 9.47
CA TRP A 146 -5.32 8.24 9.33
C TRP A 146 -4.84 8.92 10.58
N ARG A 147 -5.36 8.50 11.75
CA ARG A 147 -4.90 9.01 13.05
C ARG A 147 -3.40 8.79 13.24
N GLU A 148 -2.92 7.57 13.00
CA GLU A 148 -1.51 7.23 13.16
C GLU A 148 -0.63 8.04 12.20
N ARG A 149 -0.99 8.14 10.91
CA ARG A 149 -0.21 8.89 9.93
C ARG A 149 -0.13 10.38 10.27
N LEU A 150 -1.25 10.99 10.64
CA LEU A 150 -1.27 12.38 11.08
C LEU A 150 -0.40 12.60 12.33
N GLN A 151 -0.57 11.77 13.35
CA GLN A 151 0.22 11.87 14.59
C GLN A 151 1.71 11.69 14.34
N THR A 152 2.10 10.68 13.57
CA THR A 152 3.49 10.37 13.27
C THR A 152 4.14 11.49 12.45
N THR A 153 3.51 11.92 11.35
CA THR A 153 4.08 12.97 10.50
C THR A 153 4.13 14.34 11.20
N LEU A 154 3.12 14.67 12.02
CA LEU A 154 3.14 15.89 12.86
C LEU A 154 4.24 15.83 13.93
N ARG A 155 4.39 14.70 14.61
CA ARG A 155 5.48 14.51 15.58
C ARG A 155 6.83 14.73 14.94
N HIS A 156 7.08 14.07 13.78
CA HIS A 156 8.34 14.25 13.05
C HIS A 156 8.57 15.71 12.64
N ALA A 157 7.55 16.38 12.09
CA ALA A 157 7.68 17.75 11.61
C ALA A 157 7.91 18.76 12.73
N LEU A 158 7.10 18.70 13.80
CA LEU A 158 7.05 19.72 14.85
C LEU A 158 8.12 19.50 15.92
N THR A 159 8.34 18.25 16.34
CA THR A 159 9.24 17.96 17.47
C THR A 159 10.61 17.46 17.03
N GLY A 160 10.78 17.03 15.78
CA GLY A 160 11.99 16.38 15.30
C GLY A 160 12.28 15.05 15.98
N ARG A 161 11.28 14.41 16.59
CA ARG A 161 11.45 13.11 17.26
C ARG A 161 11.02 11.98 16.33
N VAL A 162 11.96 11.08 16.02
CA VAL A 162 11.75 9.82 15.30
C VAL A 162 11.99 8.69 16.28
N THR A 163 10.96 7.91 16.58
CA THR A 163 10.98 6.86 17.61
C THR A 163 10.80 5.46 17.03
N GLU A 164 10.60 5.37 15.74
CA GLU A 164 10.34 4.12 15.04
C GLU A 164 11.62 3.27 14.95
N PRO A 165 11.61 2.01 15.46
CA PRO A 165 12.81 1.17 15.49
C PRO A 165 13.38 0.84 14.11
N PHE A 166 12.55 0.88 13.08
CA PHE A 166 12.97 0.63 11.70
C PHE A 166 13.65 1.82 11.02
N VAL A 167 13.70 2.99 11.68
CA VAL A 167 14.40 4.17 11.17
C VAL A 167 15.80 4.23 11.80
N PRO A 168 16.88 3.99 11.03
CA PRO A 168 18.22 4.14 11.53
C PRO A 168 18.51 5.58 11.97
N PRO A 169 19.27 5.82 13.04
CA PRO A 169 19.56 7.16 13.56
C PRO A 169 20.11 8.13 12.49
N GLU A 170 20.94 7.64 11.59
CA GLU A 170 21.53 8.41 10.47
C GLU A 170 20.52 8.84 9.42
N ARG A 171 19.35 8.20 9.36
CA ARG A 171 18.26 8.53 8.44
C ARG A 171 17.18 9.41 9.09
N ALA A 172 17.24 9.65 10.42
CA ALA A 172 16.22 10.42 11.13
C ALA A 172 16.06 11.85 10.57
N ALA A 173 17.18 12.53 10.27
CA ALA A 173 17.13 13.89 9.70
C ALA A 173 16.42 13.95 8.34
N GLU A 174 16.53 12.91 7.52
CA GLU A 174 15.83 12.79 6.24
C GLU A 174 14.32 12.65 6.44
N VAL A 175 13.89 11.80 7.36
CA VAL A 175 12.47 11.58 7.72
C VAL A 175 11.85 12.87 8.27
N ILE A 176 12.56 13.60 9.13
CA ILE A 176 12.10 14.88 9.69
C ILE A 176 11.92 15.93 8.58
N ARG A 177 12.93 16.07 7.70
CA ARG A 177 12.85 17.01 6.58
C ARG A 177 11.67 16.69 5.66
N GLU A 178 11.48 15.43 5.34
CA GLU A 178 10.39 14.95 4.50
C GLU A 178 9.02 15.25 5.11
N ALA A 179 8.84 15.03 6.40
CA ALA A 179 7.61 15.36 7.12
C ALA A 179 7.34 16.87 7.12
N ARG A 180 8.37 17.70 7.31
CA ARG A 180 8.26 19.18 7.26
C ARG A 180 7.86 19.66 5.86
N MET A 181 8.46 19.10 4.81
CA MET A 181 8.10 19.42 3.42
C MET A 181 6.64 19.04 3.14
N LEU A 182 6.20 17.87 3.58
CA LEU A 182 4.82 17.39 3.42
C LEU A 182 3.83 18.37 4.07
N TRP A 183 4.06 18.73 5.34
CA TRP A 183 3.20 19.68 6.05
C TRP A 183 3.27 21.10 5.47
N GLY A 184 4.43 21.55 4.98
CA GLY A 184 4.56 22.79 4.24
C GLY A 184 3.69 22.82 2.98
N CYS A 185 3.68 21.73 2.22
CA CYS A 185 2.79 21.57 1.06
C CYS A 185 1.31 21.63 1.47
N TYR A 186 0.91 20.95 2.56
CA TYR A 186 -0.49 20.97 3.01
C TYR A 186 -0.93 22.36 3.50
N LEU A 187 -0.07 23.07 4.21
CA LEU A 187 -0.33 24.45 4.63
C LEU A 187 -0.46 25.38 3.41
N GLY A 188 0.39 25.20 2.40
CA GLY A 188 0.30 25.95 1.14
C GLY A 188 -1.02 25.67 0.41
N ILE A 189 -1.42 24.39 0.28
CA ILE A 189 -2.69 23.98 -0.32
C ILE A 189 -3.87 24.58 0.46
N ALA A 190 -3.84 24.52 1.79
CA ALA A 190 -4.88 25.08 2.64
C ALA A 190 -4.98 26.61 2.48
N ALA A 191 -3.83 27.33 2.48
CA ALA A 191 -3.79 28.77 2.28
C ALA A 191 -4.37 29.18 0.92
N VAL A 192 -4.01 28.48 -0.17
CA VAL A 192 -4.57 28.71 -1.51
C VAL A 192 -6.06 28.43 -1.55
N SER A 193 -6.52 27.32 -0.94
CA SER A 193 -7.96 26.98 -0.88
C SER A 193 -8.76 28.05 -0.14
N LEU A 194 -8.23 28.57 0.97
CA LEU A 194 -8.85 29.65 1.73
C LEU A 194 -8.86 30.97 0.95
N TYR A 195 -7.74 31.32 0.32
CA TYR A 195 -7.66 32.53 -0.51
C TYR A 195 -8.66 32.51 -1.66
N LEU A 196 -8.79 31.38 -2.33
CA LEU A 196 -9.73 31.20 -3.45
C LEU A 196 -11.18 30.92 -2.98
N GLN A 197 -11.41 30.77 -1.67
CA GLN A 197 -12.71 30.39 -1.08
C GLN A 197 -13.30 29.12 -1.70
N ARG A 198 -12.43 28.11 -1.96
CA ARG A 198 -12.82 26.86 -2.63
C ARG A 198 -12.55 25.65 -1.75
N ALA A 199 -13.52 24.75 -1.69
CA ALA A 199 -13.48 23.50 -0.95
C ALA A 199 -13.15 22.26 -1.84
N ASP A 200 -12.58 22.49 -3.02
CA ASP A 200 -12.32 21.40 -3.99
C ASP A 200 -11.39 20.31 -3.41
N VAL A 201 -10.43 20.70 -2.55
CA VAL A 201 -9.55 19.76 -1.85
C VAL A 201 -10.35 18.78 -0.97
N LEU A 202 -11.42 19.25 -0.33
CA LEU A 202 -12.29 18.37 0.46
C LEU A 202 -13.05 17.41 -0.46
N LEU A 203 -13.58 17.92 -1.56
CA LEU A 203 -14.45 17.17 -2.46
C LEU A 203 -13.70 16.14 -3.32
N TYR A 204 -12.50 16.48 -3.79
CA TYR A 204 -11.74 15.63 -4.72
C TYR A 204 -10.59 14.86 -4.09
N TRP A 205 -10.25 15.14 -2.84
CA TRP A 205 -9.16 14.45 -2.16
C TRP A 205 -9.54 13.92 -0.79
N ILE A 206 -9.82 14.79 0.20
CA ILE A 206 -9.94 14.37 1.62
C ILE A 206 -11.13 13.44 1.83
N VAL A 207 -12.34 13.85 1.43
CA VAL A 207 -13.55 13.04 1.61
C VAL A 207 -13.48 11.73 0.81
N PRO A 208 -13.10 11.73 -0.48
CA PRO A 208 -12.90 10.48 -1.20
C PRO A 208 -11.84 9.58 -0.57
N ALA A 209 -10.71 10.11 -0.11
CA ALA A 209 -9.68 9.31 0.56
C ALA A 209 -10.22 8.61 1.82
N LEU A 210 -11.05 9.29 2.62
CA LEU A 210 -11.71 8.67 3.77
C LEU A 210 -12.65 7.53 3.36
N PHE A 211 -13.45 7.73 2.31
CA PHE A 211 -14.39 6.71 1.80
C PHE A 211 -13.70 5.54 1.09
N GLY A 212 -12.57 5.79 0.44
CA GLY A 212 -11.79 4.76 -0.25
C GLY A 212 -10.97 3.89 0.70
N GLN A 213 -10.53 4.46 1.83
CA GLN A 213 -9.61 3.79 2.75
C GLN A 213 -10.06 2.41 3.24
N PRO A 214 -11.34 2.15 3.53
CA PRO A 214 -11.82 0.81 3.88
C PRO A 214 -11.46 -0.26 2.84
N PHE A 215 -11.52 0.06 1.57
CA PHE A 215 -11.19 -0.88 0.49
C PHE A 215 -9.69 -1.18 0.44
N LEU A 216 -8.85 -0.17 0.64
CA LEU A 216 -7.41 -0.39 0.76
C LEU A 216 -7.06 -1.20 2.01
N ARG A 217 -7.75 -0.99 3.14
CA ARG A 217 -7.53 -1.81 4.36
C ARG A 217 -7.93 -3.26 4.16
N LEU A 218 -9.04 -3.53 3.49
CA LEU A 218 -9.42 -4.89 3.10
C LEU A 218 -8.35 -5.53 2.19
N PHE A 219 -7.88 -4.78 1.20
CA PHE A 219 -6.82 -5.24 0.30
C PHE A 219 -5.56 -5.64 1.08
N LEU A 220 -5.01 -4.76 1.93
CA LEU A 220 -3.77 -5.00 2.69
C LEU A 220 -3.94 -6.10 3.76
N LEU A 221 -5.10 -6.19 4.42
CA LEU A 221 -5.36 -7.29 5.36
C LEU A 221 -5.30 -8.68 4.68
N ALA A 222 -5.54 -8.75 3.39
CA ALA A 222 -5.49 -9.99 2.64
C ALA A 222 -4.06 -10.52 2.43
N GLU A 223 -3.07 -9.66 2.49
CA GLU A 223 -1.70 -9.99 2.10
C GLU A 223 -1.03 -10.98 3.06
N HIS A 224 -1.18 -10.78 4.37
CA HIS A 224 -0.52 -11.57 5.41
C HIS A 224 -1.44 -12.19 6.46
N SER A 225 -2.72 -11.74 6.57
CA SER A 225 -3.61 -12.21 7.62
C SER A 225 -3.90 -13.70 7.52
N GLY A 226 -3.59 -14.45 8.59
CA GLY A 226 -3.79 -15.89 8.65
C GLY A 226 -2.75 -16.72 7.91
N CYS A 227 -1.68 -16.12 7.43
CA CYS A 227 -0.48 -16.80 6.95
C CYS A 227 0.40 -17.26 8.12
N ALA A 228 1.39 -18.10 7.85
CA ALA A 228 2.30 -18.62 8.87
C ALA A 228 3.20 -17.50 9.45
N PHE A 229 3.62 -17.68 10.69
CA PHE A 229 4.71 -16.92 11.29
C PHE A 229 6.01 -17.68 11.07
N ASP A 230 6.53 -17.60 9.85
CA ASP A 230 7.65 -18.40 9.33
C ASP A 230 8.53 -17.49 8.45
N ASP A 231 9.76 -17.89 8.18
CA ASP A 231 10.69 -17.18 7.31
C ASP A 231 10.45 -17.46 5.81
N ASP A 232 9.63 -18.47 5.47
CA ASP A 232 9.27 -18.79 4.08
C ASP A 232 8.26 -17.78 3.53
N MET A 233 8.69 -16.96 2.57
CA MET A 233 7.86 -15.94 1.93
C MET A 233 6.65 -16.51 1.18
N LEU A 234 6.66 -17.76 0.79
CA LEU A 234 5.52 -18.42 0.16
C LEU A 234 4.49 -18.94 1.18
N ALA A 235 4.90 -19.17 2.43
CA ALA A 235 4.06 -19.58 3.54
C ALA A 235 3.54 -18.40 4.36
N ASN A 236 4.33 -17.33 4.51
CA ASN A 236 4.02 -16.17 5.34
C ASN A 236 3.29 -15.04 4.59
N THR A 237 3.20 -15.13 3.26
CA THR A 237 2.61 -14.14 2.36
C THR A 237 1.64 -14.80 1.40
N ARG A 238 0.59 -14.11 1.00
CA ARG A 238 -0.49 -14.66 0.17
C ARG A 238 -0.53 -14.09 -1.23
N THR A 239 -0.79 -14.97 -2.20
CA THR A 239 -1.27 -14.58 -3.55
C THR A 239 -2.80 -14.68 -3.58
N THR A 240 -3.47 -13.57 -3.92
CA THR A 240 -4.93 -13.52 -4.03
C THR A 240 -5.35 -13.45 -5.49
N TYR A 241 -6.00 -14.49 -5.99
CA TYR A 241 -6.50 -14.47 -7.37
C TYR A 241 -7.67 -13.50 -7.49
N THR A 242 -7.71 -12.75 -8.60
CA THR A 242 -8.71 -11.72 -8.80
C THR A 242 -8.89 -11.38 -10.28
N ASN A 243 -9.85 -10.51 -10.61
CA ASN A 243 -10.14 -10.10 -11.97
C ASN A 243 -9.15 -9.04 -12.52
N ALA A 244 -9.21 -8.81 -13.83
CA ALA A 244 -8.32 -7.91 -14.53
C ALA A 244 -8.44 -6.45 -14.07
N ALA A 245 -9.63 -5.98 -13.68
CA ALA A 245 -9.85 -4.61 -13.22
C ALA A 245 -9.14 -4.36 -11.88
N VAL A 246 -9.25 -5.29 -10.93
CA VAL A 246 -8.51 -5.22 -9.66
C VAL A 246 -7.01 -5.32 -9.90
N LEU A 247 -6.53 -6.25 -10.74
CA LEU A 247 -5.11 -6.36 -11.09
C LEU A 247 -4.56 -5.07 -11.71
N LEU A 248 -5.36 -4.39 -12.53
CA LEU A 248 -4.98 -3.11 -13.13
C LEU A 248 -4.87 -2.03 -12.05
N LEU A 249 -5.92 -1.85 -11.24
CA LEU A 249 -5.98 -0.81 -10.21
C LEU A 249 -4.88 -0.98 -9.16
N THR A 250 -4.59 -2.22 -8.78
CA THR A 250 -3.62 -2.58 -7.73
C THR A 250 -2.20 -2.83 -8.24
N TRP A 251 -1.87 -2.45 -9.48
CA TRP A 251 -0.54 -2.66 -10.05
C TRP A 251 -0.04 -4.12 -9.92
N ARG A 252 -0.96 -5.09 -10.04
CA ARG A 252 -0.70 -6.53 -9.91
C ARG A 252 -0.16 -6.97 -8.55
N MET A 253 -0.29 -6.14 -7.50
CA MET A 253 0.10 -6.49 -6.12
C MET A 253 -0.64 -7.69 -5.51
N PRO A 254 -1.81 -8.17 -6.01
CA PRO A 254 -2.35 -9.47 -5.59
C PRO A 254 -1.40 -10.66 -5.74
N TYR A 255 -0.35 -10.56 -6.56
CA TYR A 255 0.80 -11.46 -6.59
C TYR A 255 1.80 -11.12 -5.48
N HIS A 256 1.33 -11.05 -4.22
CA HIS A 256 2.11 -10.49 -3.12
C HIS A 256 3.19 -11.45 -2.61
N ALA A 257 2.92 -12.77 -2.61
CA ALA A 257 3.92 -13.78 -2.28
C ALA A 257 5.09 -13.77 -3.28
N GLU A 258 4.81 -13.58 -4.56
CA GLU A 258 5.80 -13.42 -5.61
C GLU A 258 6.62 -12.14 -5.44
N HIS A 259 5.96 -11.05 -5.03
CA HIS A 259 6.61 -9.79 -4.75
C HIS A 259 7.54 -9.89 -3.53
N HIS A 260 7.10 -10.50 -2.43
CA HIS A 260 7.95 -10.71 -1.25
C HIS A 260 9.13 -11.62 -1.54
N SER A 261 8.93 -12.70 -2.32
CA SER A 261 10.01 -13.59 -2.71
C SER A 261 11.02 -12.94 -3.67
N PHE A 262 10.56 -12.02 -4.53
CA PHE A 262 11.39 -11.38 -5.56
C PHE A 262 11.11 -9.87 -5.69
N PRO A 263 11.39 -9.05 -4.67
CA PRO A 263 11.00 -7.64 -4.63
C PRO A 263 11.72 -6.74 -5.65
N SER A 264 12.73 -7.27 -6.35
CA SER A 264 13.38 -6.62 -7.49
C SER A 264 12.61 -6.76 -8.80
N VAL A 265 11.63 -7.67 -8.86
CA VAL A 265 10.84 -7.94 -10.07
C VAL A 265 9.69 -6.92 -10.17
N PRO A 266 9.60 -6.15 -11.27
CA PRO A 266 8.57 -5.14 -11.43
C PRO A 266 7.17 -5.75 -11.58
N PHE A 267 6.14 -5.02 -11.14
CA PHE A 267 4.73 -5.41 -11.13
C PHE A 267 4.27 -6.12 -12.42
N HIS A 268 4.68 -5.63 -13.58
CA HIS A 268 4.24 -6.15 -14.89
C HIS A 268 4.81 -7.54 -15.22
N ARG A 269 5.69 -8.08 -14.38
CA ARG A 269 6.29 -9.41 -14.53
C ARG A 269 5.91 -10.38 -13.42
N LEU A 270 5.24 -9.95 -12.35
CA LEU A 270 4.87 -10.81 -11.21
C LEU A 270 4.01 -12.01 -11.63
N ALA A 271 3.07 -11.84 -12.58
CA ALA A 271 2.30 -12.96 -13.11
C ALA A 271 3.16 -14.04 -13.80
N ARG A 272 4.31 -13.65 -14.37
CA ARG A 272 5.27 -14.62 -14.95
C ARG A 272 6.05 -15.35 -13.86
N VAL A 273 6.40 -14.66 -12.78
CA VAL A 273 6.99 -15.29 -11.59
C VAL A 273 5.99 -16.31 -11.04
N SER A 274 4.74 -15.93 -10.85
CA SER A 274 3.68 -16.80 -10.36
C SER A 274 3.53 -18.10 -11.17
N ALA A 275 3.63 -18.01 -12.49
CA ALA A 275 3.56 -19.17 -13.37
C ALA A 275 4.77 -20.12 -13.29
N MET A 276 5.89 -19.65 -12.71
CA MET A 276 7.12 -20.43 -12.57
C MET A 276 7.28 -21.06 -11.17
N LEU A 277 6.52 -20.57 -10.18
CA LEU A 277 6.60 -21.06 -8.80
C LEU A 277 5.68 -22.27 -8.60
N PRO A 278 6.06 -23.24 -7.75
CA PRO A 278 5.20 -24.37 -7.43
C PRO A 278 3.89 -23.90 -6.79
N SER A 279 2.76 -24.41 -7.27
CA SER A 279 1.44 -24.05 -6.73
C SER A 279 1.21 -24.57 -5.30
N GLU A 280 1.82 -25.70 -4.98
CA GLU A 280 1.61 -26.46 -3.74
C GLU A 280 2.27 -25.79 -2.52
N SER A 281 3.33 -25.04 -2.73
CA SER A 281 4.08 -24.36 -1.65
C SER A 281 3.57 -22.94 -1.32
N ARG A 282 2.53 -22.45 -2.02
CA ARG A 282 2.05 -21.07 -1.88
C ARG A 282 0.73 -21.00 -1.12
N VAL A 283 0.64 -20.02 -0.20
CA VAL A 283 -0.64 -19.62 0.37
C VAL A 283 -1.41 -18.80 -0.67
N THR A 284 -2.57 -19.30 -1.08
CA THR A 284 -3.41 -18.63 -2.08
C THR A 284 -4.83 -18.41 -1.58
N ALA A 285 -5.52 -17.44 -2.18
CA ALA A 285 -6.96 -17.25 -1.99
C ALA A 285 -7.67 -17.09 -3.34
N PRO A 286 -8.88 -17.66 -3.51
CA PRO A 286 -9.64 -17.58 -4.77
C PRO A 286 -10.27 -16.18 -4.99
N GLY A 287 -10.14 -15.26 -4.04
CA GLY A 287 -10.62 -13.90 -4.12
C GLY A 287 -10.76 -13.24 -2.75
N TYR A 288 -10.79 -11.90 -2.76
CA TYR A 288 -10.88 -11.10 -1.53
C TYR A 288 -12.12 -11.39 -0.69
N LEU A 289 -13.29 -11.52 -1.34
CA LEU A 289 -14.54 -11.78 -0.63
C LEU A 289 -14.52 -13.13 0.10
N ALA A 290 -14.03 -14.18 -0.57
CA ALA A 290 -13.90 -15.51 0.01
C ALA A 290 -12.93 -15.49 1.21
N LEU A 291 -11.79 -14.83 1.05
CA LEU A 291 -10.81 -14.68 2.10
C LEU A 291 -11.37 -13.94 3.32
N HIS A 292 -11.99 -12.77 3.12
CA HIS A 292 -12.56 -11.99 4.24
C HIS A 292 -13.70 -12.72 4.95
N ARG A 293 -14.51 -13.52 4.23
CA ARG A 293 -15.49 -14.43 4.86
C ARG A 293 -14.83 -15.46 5.76
N THR A 294 -13.68 -16.00 5.33
CA THR A 294 -12.91 -16.96 6.14
C THR A 294 -12.33 -16.30 7.37
N LEU A 295 -11.64 -15.15 7.22
CA LEU A 295 -11.11 -14.37 8.34
C LEU A 295 -12.22 -13.99 9.34
N TRP A 296 -13.36 -13.53 8.83
CA TRP A 296 -14.52 -13.18 9.66
C TRP A 296 -15.06 -14.36 10.48
N ARG A 297 -15.15 -15.54 9.87
CA ARG A 297 -15.57 -16.77 10.57
C ARG A 297 -14.59 -17.19 11.67
N GLN A 298 -13.31 -16.95 11.47
CA GLN A 298 -12.27 -17.24 12.47
C GLN A 298 -12.37 -16.31 13.70
N LEU A 299 -12.77 -15.06 13.52
CA LEU A 299 -13.00 -14.11 14.62
C LEU A 299 -14.13 -14.57 15.58
N HIS A 300 -15.06 -15.38 15.10
CA HIS A 300 -16.12 -15.96 15.92
C HIS A 300 -15.68 -17.14 16.78
N ARG A 301 -14.67 -17.89 16.31
CA ARG A 301 -14.22 -19.11 16.99
C ARG A 301 -13.23 -18.84 18.11
N LYS A 302 -12.66 -17.64 18.20
CA LYS A 302 -11.73 -17.22 19.24
C LYS A 302 -12.42 -16.38 20.32
N GLN A 303 -13.53 -16.87 20.88
CA GLN A 303 -13.90 -16.41 22.23
C GLN A 303 -12.93 -17.10 23.21
N PRO A 304 -12.30 -16.36 24.15
CA PRO A 304 -11.54 -17.01 25.20
C PRO A 304 -12.53 -17.87 25.98
N THR A 305 -12.28 -19.16 26.02
CA THR A 305 -12.83 -20.01 27.08
C THR A 305 -12.41 -19.37 28.40
N SER A 306 -13.38 -18.79 29.12
CA SER A 306 -13.22 -18.36 30.47
C SER A 306 -12.58 -19.51 31.29
N CYS A 307 -11.35 -19.29 31.77
CA CYS A 307 -10.84 -19.99 32.94
C CYS A 307 -11.41 -19.35 34.17
#